data_ec0e09f659fd549c1e1995d9f9f59bfa
#
_entry.id   ec0e09f659fd549c1e1995d9f9f59bfa
#
_cell.length_a   1.000
_cell.length_b   1.000
_cell.length_c   1.000
_cell.angle_alpha   90.00
_cell.angle_beta   90.00
_cell.angle_gamma   90.00
#
_symmetry.space_group_name_H-M   'P 1'
#
loop_
_entity.id
_entity.type
_entity.pdbx_description
1 polymer ?
#
loop_
_entity_poly.entity_id
_entity_poly.type
_entity_poly.pdbx_seq_one_letter_code
_entity_poly.pdbx_strand_id
1 'polypeptide(L)'
;WKSIEKQNKKKRIIKVAIAAILVTVLIPLIIIGANYMYGADNTDTAKSPYFSDEMPNEFDKGYSQSDQKQLEPLLNDIKNVIDFNGEYETAKGKFGELAYYSYDRVEGDYTVKAKVELNSAKLYTDTGYMWIEYTKDLYTEDGTFWMTTEPVKSRITVINKEGEWTAVNIQSEQD
;
A
#
# COMPACT_ATOMS: atom_id res chain seq x y z
N TRP A 1 -31.65 -43.95 45.08
CA TRP A 1 -30.79 -42.77 45.22
C TRP A 1 -29.56 -42.83 44.28
N LYS A 2 -28.77 -43.88 44.28
CA LYS A 2 -27.57 -44.04 43.41
C LYS A 2 -27.86 -43.98 41.91
N SER A 3 -29.05 -44.34 41.45
CA SER A 3 -29.46 -44.29 40.05
C SER A 3 -29.69 -42.84 39.56
N ILE A 4 -30.31 -41.99 40.38
CA ILE A 4 -30.58 -40.59 40.09
C ILE A 4 -29.28 -39.78 40.03
N GLU A 5 -28.39 -40.04 40.94
CA GLU A 5 -27.07 -39.37 40.99
C GLU A 5 -26.20 -39.69 39.76
N LYS A 6 -26.23 -40.94 39.30
CA LYS A 6 -25.56 -41.39 38.08
C LYS A 6 -26.16 -40.76 36.81
N GLN A 7 -27.46 -40.57 36.74
CA GLN A 7 -28.11 -39.87 35.66
C GLN A 7 -27.76 -38.37 35.63
N ASN A 8 -27.76 -37.71 36.76
CA ASN A 8 -27.39 -36.31 36.88
C ASN A 8 -25.94 -36.05 36.52
N LYS A 9 -25.03 -36.98 36.88
CA LYS A 9 -23.63 -36.93 36.51
C LYS A 9 -23.40 -37.08 35.00
N LYS A 10 -24.15 -38.02 34.34
CA LYS A 10 -24.16 -38.15 32.88
C LYS A 10 -24.66 -36.89 32.17
N LYS A 11 -25.77 -36.32 32.64
CA LYS A 11 -26.31 -35.08 32.07
C LYS A 11 -25.38 -33.88 32.19
N ARG A 12 -24.59 -33.80 33.32
CA ARG A 12 -23.58 -32.76 33.50
C ARG A 12 -22.39 -32.93 32.53
N ILE A 13 -21.93 -34.17 32.37
CA ILE A 13 -20.79 -34.48 31.44
C ILE A 13 -21.19 -34.18 30.01
N ILE A 14 -22.40 -34.48 29.58
CA ILE A 14 -22.92 -34.18 28.23
C ILE A 14 -23.02 -32.68 28.02
N LYS A 15 -23.49 -31.91 28.99
CA LYS A 15 -23.57 -30.45 28.90
C LYS A 15 -22.19 -29.82 28.79
N VAL A 16 -21.22 -30.29 29.54
CA VAL A 16 -19.82 -29.80 29.49
C VAL A 16 -19.16 -30.15 28.15
N ALA A 17 -19.41 -31.38 27.64
CA ALA A 17 -18.88 -31.81 26.35
C ALA A 17 -19.50 -30.97 25.17
N ILE A 18 -20.79 -30.70 25.21
CA ILE A 18 -21.47 -29.86 24.21
C ILE A 18 -20.91 -28.42 24.28
N ALA A 19 -20.73 -27.86 25.48
CA ALA A 19 -20.15 -26.52 25.65
C ALA A 19 -18.72 -26.46 25.14
N ALA A 20 -17.90 -27.49 25.38
CA ALA A 20 -16.52 -27.58 24.88
C ALA A 20 -16.48 -27.64 23.34
N ILE A 21 -17.37 -28.42 22.71
CA ILE A 21 -17.47 -28.52 21.25
C ILE A 21 -17.91 -27.17 20.66
N LEU A 22 -18.87 -26.49 21.28
CA LEU A 22 -19.31 -25.15 20.86
C LEU A 22 -18.17 -24.14 20.89
N VAL A 23 -17.37 -24.13 21.92
CA VAL A 23 -16.24 -23.17 22.06
C VAL A 23 -15.08 -23.52 21.12
N THR A 24 -14.76 -24.79 20.96
CA THR A 24 -13.59 -25.21 20.17
C THR A 24 -13.82 -25.26 18.67
N VAL A 25 -15.07 -25.42 18.22
CA VAL A 25 -15.42 -25.55 16.80
C VAL A 25 -16.18 -24.35 16.27
N LEU A 26 -17.17 -23.84 16.97
CA LEU A 26 -17.99 -22.72 16.50
C LEU A 26 -17.27 -21.37 16.56
N ILE A 27 -16.46 -21.11 17.58
CA ILE A 27 -15.71 -19.83 17.66
C ILE A 27 -14.66 -19.72 16.55
N PRO A 28 -13.81 -20.73 16.27
CA PRO A 28 -12.94 -20.68 15.11
C PRO A 28 -13.66 -20.57 13.78
N LEU A 29 -14.80 -21.27 13.61
CA LEU A 29 -15.63 -21.15 12.40
C LEU A 29 -16.24 -19.76 12.23
N ILE A 30 -16.66 -19.09 13.31
CA ILE A 30 -17.13 -17.72 13.27
C ILE A 30 -15.99 -16.75 12.94
N ILE A 31 -14.79 -16.97 13.50
CA ILE A 31 -13.61 -16.15 13.20
C ILE A 31 -13.15 -16.36 11.76
N ILE A 32 -13.13 -17.59 11.26
CA ILE A 32 -12.83 -17.91 9.86
C ILE A 32 -13.92 -17.33 8.94
N GLY A 33 -15.19 -17.49 9.29
CA GLY A 33 -16.31 -16.92 8.53
C GLY A 33 -16.32 -15.40 8.53
N ALA A 34 -16.00 -14.76 9.66
CA ALA A 34 -15.86 -13.32 9.75
C ALA A 34 -14.64 -12.83 8.93
N ASN A 35 -13.50 -13.49 9.02
CA ASN A 35 -12.35 -13.19 8.17
C ASN A 35 -12.65 -13.43 6.68
N TYR A 36 -13.46 -14.43 6.34
CA TYR A 36 -13.93 -14.64 4.97
C TYR A 36 -14.92 -13.56 4.53
N MET A 37 -15.84 -13.13 5.39
CA MET A 37 -16.79 -12.07 5.08
C MET A 37 -16.16 -10.68 5.08
N TYR A 38 -15.27 -10.39 6.04
CA TYR A 38 -14.55 -9.09 6.08
C TYR A 38 -13.29 -9.05 5.22
N GLY A 39 -12.72 -10.20 4.84
CA GLY A 39 -11.62 -10.32 3.91
C GLY A 39 -12.05 -10.47 2.45
N ALA A 40 -13.26 -10.94 2.18
CA ALA A 40 -13.79 -11.10 0.83
C ALA A 40 -14.37 -9.81 0.23
N ASP A 41 -14.69 -8.82 1.06
CA ASP A 41 -15.13 -7.51 0.57
C ASP A 41 -13.97 -6.68 -0.05
N ASN A 42 -12.74 -7.18 -0.02
CA ASN A 42 -11.62 -6.59 -0.77
C ASN A 42 -11.32 -7.32 -2.09
N THR A 43 -12.02 -8.38 -2.42
CA THR A 43 -12.11 -8.86 -3.80
C THR A 43 -13.30 -8.18 -4.46
N ASP A 44 -13.22 -6.85 -4.52
CA ASP A 44 -14.03 -6.12 -5.46
C ASP A 44 -13.60 -6.60 -6.84
N THR A 45 -14.42 -7.46 -7.45
CA THR A 45 -14.39 -7.74 -8.88
C THR A 45 -14.86 -6.51 -9.66
N ALA A 46 -14.90 -5.35 -9.02
CA ALA A 46 -15.04 -4.08 -9.67
C ALA A 46 -13.93 -3.96 -10.70
N LYS A 47 -14.31 -3.68 -11.93
CA LYS A 47 -13.37 -3.37 -12.99
C LYS A 47 -12.34 -2.40 -12.43
N SER A 48 -11.07 -2.77 -12.56
CA SER A 48 -9.98 -1.92 -12.14
C SER A 48 -10.20 -0.48 -12.62
N PRO A 49 -10.12 0.52 -11.75
CA PRO A 49 -10.27 1.91 -12.14
C PRO A 49 -9.22 2.34 -13.18
N TYR A 50 -8.18 1.54 -13.40
CA TYR A 50 -7.18 1.75 -14.46
C TYR A 50 -7.80 1.84 -15.86
N PHE A 51 -8.92 1.12 -16.10
CA PHE A 51 -9.62 1.09 -17.40
C PHE A 51 -10.96 1.84 -17.38
N SER A 52 -11.30 2.53 -16.31
CA SER A 52 -12.53 3.31 -16.24
C SER A 52 -12.23 4.79 -16.39
N ASP A 53 -13.06 5.47 -17.19
CA ASP A 53 -13.05 6.93 -17.28
C ASP A 53 -13.45 7.60 -15.93
N GLU A 54 -13.84 6.79 -14.96
CA GLU A 54 -14.26 7.16 -13.60
C GLU A 54 -13.11 7.04 -12.57
N MET A 55 -11.85 7.12 -12.99
CA MET A 55 -10.75 7.21 -12.02
C MET A 55 -11.01 8.40 -11.10
N PRO A 56 -11.09 8.20 -9.79
CA PRO A 56 -11.33 9.30 -8.87
C PRO A 56 -10.21 10.33 -9.04
N ASN A 57 -10.60 11.54 -9.49
CA ASN A 57 -9.69 12.67 -9.54
C ASN A 57 -9.42 13.22 -8.14
N GLU A 58 -10.21 12.78 -7.16
CA GLU A 58 -10.11 13.25 -5.79
C GLU A 58 -9.26 12.30 -4.96
N PHE A 59 -8.52 12.93 -4.11
CA PHE A 59 -7.66 12.37 -3.09
C PHE A 59 -8.50 11.64 -2.02
N ASP A 60 -8.72 10.35 -2.18
CA ASP A 60 -9.20 9.51 -1.09
C ASP A 60 -8.14 9.50 0.01
N LYS A 61 -8.47 10.13 1.12
CA LYS A 61 -7.52 10.27 2.23
C LYS A 61 -7.28 8.91 2.89
N GLY A 62 -6.06 8.46 2.82
CA GLY A 62 -5.57 7.35 3.59
C GLY A 62 -5.21 6.11 2.78
N TYR A 63 -4.67 5.16 3.49
CA TYR A 63 -4.23 3.86 2.99
C TYR A 63 -4.28 2.83 4.13
N SER A 64 -4.38 1.55 3.78
CA SER A 64 -4.24 0.48 4.76
C SER A 64 -2.75 0.21 5.06
N GLN A 65 -2.45 -0.33 6.23
CA GLN A 65 -1.08 -0.77 6.55
C GLN A 65 -0.58 -1.87 5.58
N SER A 66 -1.51 -2.67 5.04
CA SER A 66 -1.21 -3.67 4.03
C SER A 66 -0.75 -3.02 2.74
N ASP A 67 -1.48 -2.00 2.27
CA ASP A 67 -1.16 -1.29 1.02
C ASP A 67 0.18 -0.57 1.16
N GLN A 68 0.42 0.10 2.29
CA GLN A 68 1.70 0.74 2.58
C GLN A 68 2.86 -0.24 2.46
N LYS A 69 2.75 -1.40 3.12
CA LYS A 69 3.80 -2.42 3.09
C LYS A 69 4.06 -2.97 1.70
N GLN A 70 3.00 -3.13 0.90
CA GLN A 70 3.13 -3.62 -0.48
C GLN A 70 3.76 -2.57 -1.40
N LEU A 71 3.53 -1.29 -1.15
CA LEU A 71 4.06 -0.17 -1.94
C LEU A 71 5.44 0.32 -1.49
N GLU A 72 5.94 -0.12 -0.33
CA GLU A 72 7.23 0.32 0.22
C GLU A 72 8.41 0.14 -0.76
N PRO A 73 8.56 -0.99 -1.49
CA PRO A 73 9.60 -1.12 -2.51
C PRO A 73 9.50 -0.05 -3.61
N LEU A 74 8.30 0.18 -4.13
CA LEU A 74 8.07 1.20 -5.17
C LEU A 74 8.34 2.62 -4.67
N LEU A 75 7.98 2.94 -3.42
CA LEU A 75 8.28 4.24 -2.79
C LEU A 75 9.80 4.45 -2.66
N ASN A 76 10.55 3.40 -2.32
CA ASN A 76 12.00 3.43 -2.28
C ASN A 76 12.61 3.63 -3.67
N ASP A 77 12.05 3.00 -4.71
CA ASP A 77 12.52 3.20 -6.08
C ASP A 77 12.25 4.62 -6.56
N ILE A 78 11.09 5.20 -6.27
CA ILE A 78 10.78 6.60 -6.55
C ILE A 78 11.79 7.52 -5.87
N LYS A 79 12.05 7.29 -4.59
CA LYS A 79 13.07 8.04 -3.85
C LYS A 79 14.43 7.96 -4.50
N ASN A 80 14.87 6.76 -4.92
CA ASN A 80 16.16 6.54 -5.58
C ASN A 80 16.27 7.30 -6.90
N VAL A 81 15.18 7.42 -7.66
CA VAL A 81 15.16 8.20 -8.92
C VAL A 81 15.30 9.69 -8.63
N ILE A 82 14.59 10.20 -7.64
CA ILE A 82 14.67 11.63 -7.26
C ILE A 82 16.07 11.95 -6.70
N ASP A 83 16.62 11.10 -5.83
CA ASP A 83 17.97 11.24 -5.28
C ASP A 83 19.04 11.22 -6.40
N PHE A 84 18.79 10.48 -7.48
CA PHE A 84 19.70 10.41 -8.61
C PHE A 84 19.91 11.78 -9.27
N ASN A 85 18.90 12.63 -9.34
CA ASN A 85 18.96 13.99 -9.87
C ASN A 85 19.69 14.12 -11.23
N GLY A 86 19.63 13.10 -12.07
CA GLY A 86 20.35 13.01 -13.33
C GLY A 86 19.50 13.33 -14.56
N GLU A 87 20.13 13.26 -15.73
CA GLU A 87 19.45 13.45 -17.01
C GLU A 87 18.40 12.39 -17.28
N TYR A 88 17.27 12.80 -17.90
CA TYR A 88 16.13 11.93 -18.19
C TYR A 88 16.52 10.67 -18.96
N GLU A 89 17.30 10.77 -20.01
CA GLU A 89 17.67 9.59 -20.81
C GLU A 89 18.49 8.58 -20.01
N THR A 90 19.34 9.05 -19.11
CA THR A 90 20.09 8.19 -18.18
C THR A 90 19.17 7.58 -17.14
N ALA A 91 18.26 8.35 -16.58
CA ALA A 91 17.26 7.88 -15.63
C ALA A 91 16.35 6.84 -16.28
N LYS A 92 15.90 7.06 -17.53
CA LYS A 92 15.06 6.13 -18.28
C LYS A 92 15.72 4.78 -18.49
N GLY A 93 17.00 4.76 -18.83
CA GLY A 93 17.74 3.52 -18.95
C GLY A 93 17.89 2.74 -17.64
N LYS A 94 17.88 3.43 -16.51
CA LYS A 94 18.09 2.85 -15.18
C LYS A 94 16.81 2.51 -14.43
N PHE A 95 15.77 3.35 -14.56
CA PHE A 95 14.58 3.31 -13.72
C PHE A 95 13.26 3.14 -14.51
N GLY A 96 13.31 3.03 -15.84
CA GLY A 96 12.13 2.85 -16.67
C GLY A 96 11.13 4.01 -16.55
N GLU A 97 9.86 3.70 -16.32
CA GLU A 97 8.77 4.70 -16.23
C GLU A 97 8.98 5.69 -15.07
N LEU A 98 9.67 5.29 -14.01
CA LEU A 98 9.98 6.16 -12.89
C LEU A 98 10.94 7.30 -13.26
N ALA A 99 11.59 7.24 -14.42
CA ALA A 99 12.40 8.35 -14.95
C ALA A 99 11.60 9.66 -15.09
N TYR A 100 10.27 9.59 -15.09
CA TYR A 100 9.40 10.77 -15.02
C TYR A 100 9.86 11.76 -13.95
N TYR A 101 10.27 11.28 -12.77
CA TYR A 101 10.73 12.14 -11.67
C TYR A 101 12.05 12.88 -11.93
N SER A 102 12.78 12.51 -12.99
CA SER A 102 13.97 13.23 -13.40
C SER A 102 13.69 14.48 -14.24
N TYR A 103 12.44 14.67 -14.72
CA TYR A 103 12.06 15.93 -15.38
C TYR A 103 12.12 17.13 -14.42
N ASP A 104 11.81 16.89 -13.15
CA ASP A 104 11.91 17.89 -12.08
C ASP A 104 13.32 17.89 -11.45
N ARG A 105 14.36 17.80 -12.29
CA ARG A 105 15.75 17.82 -11.88
C ARG A 105 16.14 19.21 -11.37
N VAL A 106 16.88 19.26 -10.27
CA VAL A 106 17.53 20.48 -9.80
C VAL A 106 18.84 20.67 -10.56
N GLU A 107 18.96 21.78 -11.29
CA GLU A 107 20.16 22.13 -12.02
C GLU A 107 21.23 22.71 -11.08
N GLY A 108 22.50 22.36 -11.34
CA GLY A 108 23.65 22.79 -10.55
C GLY A 108 24.33 21.63 -9.82
N ASP A 109 25.41 21.96 -9.13
CA ASP A 109 26.26 21.00 -8.39
C ASP A 109 25.68 20.73 -6.98
N TYR A 110 24.46 20.19 -6.96
CA TYR A 110 23.78 19.83 -5.71
C TYR A 110 23.66 18.31 -5.53
N THR A 111 23.88 17.85 -4.31
CA THR A 111 23.39 16.53 -3.89
C THR A 111 21.95 16.66 -3.43
N VAL A 112 21.08 15.80 -3.97
CA VAL A 112 19.66 15.78 -3.64
C VAL A 112 19.38 14.61 -2.71
N LYS A 113 18.57 14.84 -1.69
CA LYS A 113 18.00 13.80 -0.82
C LYS A 113 16.49 13.98 -0.78
N ALA A 114 15.78 13.06 -1.39
CA ALA A 114 14.33 13.08 -1.40
C ALA A 114 13.74 12.58 -0.09
N LYS A 115 12.63 13.19 0.28
CA LYS A 115 11.65 12.64 1.22
C LYS A 115 10.40 12.33 0.43
N VAL A 116 9.94 11.09 0.46
CA VAL A 116 8.74 10.62 -0.24
C VAL A 116 7.77 10.07 0.78
N GLU A 117 6.56 10.60 0.79
CA GLU A 117 5.49 10.21 1.71
C GLU A 117 4.30 9.70 0.92
N LEU A 118 3.74 8.56 1.35
CA LEU A 118 2.50 8.04 0.84
C LEU A 118 1.33 8.77 1.51
N ASN A 119 0.52 9.45 0.73
CA ASN A 119 -0.62 10.20 1.26
C ASN A 119 -1.92 9.39 1.19
N SER A 120 -2.12 8.68 0.10
CA SER A 120 -3.24 7.74 -0.04
C SER A 120 -2.92 6.62 -1.03
N ALA A 121 -3.60 5.49 -0.90
CA ALA A 121 -3.50 4.39 -1.83
C ALA A 121 -4.77 3.55 -1.82
N LYS A 122 -5.09 2.98 -2.97
CA LYS A 122 -6.11 1.95 -3.13
C LYS A 122 -5.57 0.89 -4.06
N LEU A 123 -5.33 -0.30 -3.53
CA LEU A 123 -4.87 -1.45 -4.30
C LEU A 123 -6.02 -2.43 -4.53
N TYR A 124 -6.11 -2.95 -5.74
CA TYR A 124 -6.98 -4.04 -6.15
C TYR A 124 -6.10 -5.28 -6.39
N THR A 125 -6.64 -6.33 -6.98
CA THR A 125 -5.87 -7.58 -7.18
C THR A 125 -4.65 -7.38 -8.08
N ASP A 126 -4.82 -6.66 -9.18
CA ASP A 126 -3.83 -6.53 -10.26
C ASP A 126 -3.46 -5.09 -10.59
N THR A 127 -4.21 -4.14 -10.08
CA THR A 127 -4.03 -2.71 -10.36
C THR A 127 -4.34 -1.88 -9.13
N GLY A 128 -3.96 -0.61 -9.17
CA GLY A 128 -4.27 0.33 -8.12
C GLY A 128 -3.82 1.74 -8.47
N TYR A 129 -4.00 2.62 -7.51
CA TYR A 129 -3.45 3.96 -7.59
C TYR A 129 -2.93 4.38 -6.22
N MET A 130 -1.99 5.31 -6.23
CA MET A 130 -1.49 5.96 -5.03
C MET A 130 -1.22 7.44 -5.29
N TRP A 131 -1.29 8.22 -4.21
CA TRP A 131 -0.83 9.58 -4.16
C TRP A 131 0.36 9.67 -3.23
N ILE A 132 1.40 10.31 -3.71
CA ILE A 132 2.59 10.63 -2.93
C ILE A 132 2.79 12.13 -2.88
N GLU A 133 3.50 12.55 -1.84
CA GLU A 133 4.07 13.88 -1.75
C GLU A 133 5.58 13.74 -1.56
N TYR A 134 6.38 14.53 -2.26
CA TYR A 134 7.81 14.51 -2.07
C TYR A 134 8.39 15.91 -2.00
N THR A 135 9.48 16.01 -1.26
CA THR A 135 10.35 17.19 -1.18
C THR A 135 11.78 16.78 -1.44
N LYS A 136 12.62 17.75 -1.82
CA LYS A 136 14.05 17.55 -2.05
C LYS A 136 14.84 18.42 -1.09
N ASP A 137 15.64 17.81 -0.24
CA ASP A 137 16.67 18.52 0.53
C ASP A 137 17.92 18.65 -0.35
N LEU A 138 18.35 19.87 -0.59
CA LEU A 138 19.48 20.20 -1.44
C LEU A 138 20.72 20.49 -0.58
N TYR A 139 21.82 19.90 -0.99
CA TYR A 139 23.14 20.08 -0.34
C TYR A 139 24.14 20.56 -1.37
N THR A 140 24.95 21.54 -1.01
CA THR A 140 26.07 22.04 -1.82
C THR A 140 27.18 20.98 -1.94
N GLU A 141 28.15 21.20 -2.82
CA GLU A 141 29.26 20.26 -3.08
C GLU A 141 30.05 19.90 -1.81
N ASP A 142 30.18 20.83 -0.88
CA ASP A 142 30.83 20.61 0.41
C ASP A 142 29.97 19.88 1.44
N GLY A 143 28.73 19.48 1.05
CA GLY A 143 27.79 18.78 1.91
C GLY A 143 26.99 19.67 2.86
N THR A 144 27.06 20.99 2.70
CA THR A 144 26.27 21.93 3.51
C THR A 144 24.82 21.93 3.01
N PHE A 145 23.86 21.80 3.95
CA PHE A 145 22.42 21.94 3.63
C PHE A 145 22.14 23.35 3.12
N TRP A 146 21.46 23.44 1.99
CA TRP A 146 21.07 24.71 1.40
C TRP A 146 19.60 25.02 1.60
N MET A 147 18.70 24.15 1.09
CA MET A 147 17.26 24.37 1.22
C MET A 147 16.48 23.07 1.02
N THR A 148 15.20 23.10 1.40
CA THR A 148 14.21 22.10 1.00
C THR A 148 13.29 22.72 -0.06
N THR A 149 12.99 21.99 -1.13
CA THR A 149 12.04 22.44 -2.15
C THR A 149 10.61 22.45 -1.62
N GLU A 150 9.72 23.19 -2.30
CA GLU A 150 8.28 23.05 -2.07
C GLU A 150 7.84 21.59 -2.31
N PRO A 151 6.83 21.11 -1.57
CA PRO A 151 6.29 19.79 -1.76
C PRO A 151 5.59 19.66 -3.13
N VAL A 152 5.85 18.55 -3.80
CA VAL A 152 5.23 18.18 -5.07
C VAL A 152 4.37 16.95 -4.85
N LYS A 153 3.13 16.99 -5.33
CA LYS A 153 2.22 15.85 -5.28
C LYS A 153 2.14 15.16 -6.62
N SER A 154 2.13 13.84 -6.59
CA SER A 154 1.99 13.00 -7.78
C SER A 154 0.96 11.91 -7.56
N ARG A 155 0.15 11.70 -8.58
CA ARG A 155 -0.74 10.54 -8.68
C ARG A 155 -0.09 9.48 -9.54
N ILE A 156 -0.05 8.26 -9.04
CA ILE A 156 0.59 7.14 -9.71
C ILE A 156 -0.43 6.03 -9.87
N THR A 157 -0.61 5.56 -11.11
CA THR A 157 -1.32 4.32 -11.39
C THR A 157 -0.32 3.17 -11.35
N VAL A 158 -0.66 2.10 -10.64
CA VAL A 158 0.21 0.94 -10.44
C VAL A 158 -0.45 -0.33 -10.91
N ILE A 159 0.36 -1.28 -11.38
CA ILE A 159 -0.08 -2.64 -11.69
C ILE A 159 0.76 -3.64 -10.90
N ASN A 160 0.11 -4.74 -10.52
CA ASN A 160 0.80 -5.87 -9.89
C ASN A 160 1.32 -6.81 -10.97
N LYS A 161 2.62 -7.01 -11.02
CA LYS A 161 3.28 -8.00 -11.89
C LYS A 161 3.97 -9.02 -11.01
N GLU A 162 3.42 -10.23 -10.96
CA GLU A 162 4.03 -11.35 -10.23
C GLU A 162 4.32 -11.07 -8.74
N GLY A 163 3.50 -10.23 -8.12
CA GLY A 163 3.64 -9.83 -6.71
C GLY A 163 4.39 -8.52 -6.48
N GLU A 164 4.92 -7.90 -7.54
CA GLU A 164 5.59 -6.59 -7.47
C GLU A 164 4.73 -5.49 -8.06
N TRP A 165 4.60 -4.38 -7.34
CA TRP A 165 3.87 -3.20 -7.80
C TRP A 165 4.78 -2.31 -8.64
N THR A 166 4.32 -1.99 -9.85
CA THR A 166 5.06 -1.19 -10.83
C THR A 166 4.24 0.01 -11.25
N ALA A 167 4.85 1.19 -11.35
CA ALA A 167 4.22 2.39 -11.89
C ALA A 167 4.03 2.26 -13.42
N VAL A 168 2.85 2.64 -13.91
CA VAL A 168 2.53 2.63 -15.36
C VAL A 168 2.03 3.97 -15.86
N ASN A 169 1.61 4.86 -14.99
CA ASN A 169 1.25 6.23 -15.31
C ASN A 169 1.53 7.12 -14.11
N ILE A 170 2.19 8.24 -14.35
CA ILE A 170 2.55 9.21 -13.32
C ILE A 170 2.07 10.57 -13.79
N GLN A 171 1.39 11.30 -12.92
CA GLN A 171 0.87 12.66 -13.16
C GLN A 171 1.21 13.52 -11.96
N SER A 172 1.76 14.68 -12.20
CA SER A 172 2.04 15.69 -11.17
C SER A 172 0.96 16.77 -11.13
N GLU A 173 0.75 17.39 -9.97
CA GLU A 173 -0.13 18.58 -9.88
C GLU A 173 0.43 19.79 -10.63
N GLN A 174 1.65 19.74 -11.10
CA GLN A 174 2.32 20.80 -11.86
C GLN A 174 2.18 20.65 -13.38
N ASP A 175 1.55 19.55 -13.86
CA ASP A 175 1.32 19.28 -15.28
C ASP A 175 0.05 19.94 -15.85
#